data_dd0896d709a8d0223e8ddb33dd00d5f3
#
_entry.id   dd0896d709a8d0223e8ddb33dd00d5f3
#
_cell.length_a   1.000
_cell.length_b   1.000
_cell.length_c   1.000
_cell.angle_alpha   90.00
_cell.angle_beta   90.00
_cell.angle_gamma   90.00
#
_symmetry.space_group_name_H-M   'P 1'
#
loop_
_entity.id
_entity.type
_entity.pdbx_description
1 polymer ?
#
loop_
_entity_poly.entity_id
_entity_poly.type
_entity_poly.pdbx_seq_one_letter_code
_entity_poly.pdbx_strand_id
1 'polypeptide(L)'
;MELKELTDKTLELLGVTSPEKLGSALLAACSDPDKLRTFRELVGGDLSVDWMQKIYQYYLADRKDKKQDYTPASLAQFMGLLVGSSDRIVDMCAGSGALIVQKWNQNHDIRFTALEIDEKVIPFLIFNMVLRNIRCRVFQMDALTGEDAVKAWDIMKGEEFGNITDFKPTI
;
A
#
# COMPACT_ATOMS: atom_id res chain seq x y z
N MET A 1 -15.11 11.62 8.79
CA MET A 1 -13.98 12.55 8.56
C MET A 1 -13.86 12.82 7.07
N GLU A 2 -13.78 14.08 6.69
CA GLU A 2 -13.58 14.49 5.31
C GLU A 2 -12.17 14.11 4.83
N LEU A 3 -12.03 13.82 3.53
CA LEU A 3 -10.75 13.35 2.96
C LEU A 3 -9.62 14.38 3.13
N LYS A 4 -9.95 15.66 3.00
CA LYS A 4 -8.99 16.74 3.24
C LYS A 4 -8.49 16.71 4.69
N GLU A 5 -9.39 16.61 5.66
CA GLU A 5 -9.06 16.54 7.08
C GLU A 5 -8.18 15.30 7.40
N LEU A 6 -8.49 14.14 6.81
CA LEU A 6 -7.68 12.94 6.94
C LEU A 6 -6.25 13.18 6.43
N THR A 7 -6.13 13.81 5.27
CA THR A 7 -4.81 14.06 4.69
C THR A 7 -4.01 15.08 5.51
N ASP A 8 -4.65 16.17 5.93
CA ASP A 8 -4.00 17.20 6.75
C ASP A 8 -3.48 16.59 8.08
N LYS A 9 -4.30 15.77 8.76
CA LYS A 9 -3.89 15.05 9.98
C LYS A 9 -2.79 14.00 9.71
N THR A 10 -2.79 13.38 8.54
CA THR A 10 -1.73 12.44 8.15
C THR A 10 -0.40 13.17 7.93
N LEU A 11 -0.42 14.34 7.28
CA LEU A 11 0.76 15.18 7.12
C LEU A 11 1.32 15.63 8.48
N GLU A 12 0.45 16.08 9.39
CA GLU A 12 0.81 16.47 10.75
C GLU A 12 1.44 15.31 11.53
N LEU A 13 0.80 14.12 11.53
CA LEU A 13 1.31 12.91 12.17
C LEU A 13 2.71 12.54 11.69
N LEU A 14 2.94 12.68 10.39
CA LEU A 14 4.22 12.32 9.76
C LEU A 14 5.25 13.46 9.82
N GLY A 15 4.88 14.65 10.33
CA GLY A 15 5.77 15.80 10.46
C GLY A 15 6.19 16.41 9.12
N VAL A 16 5.33 16.33 8.10
CA VAL A 16 5.61 16.89 6.76
C VAL A 16 4.60 17.98 6.41
N THR A 17 5.07 18.97 5.66
CA THR A 17 4.28 20.15 5.32
C THR A 17 3.74 20.12 3.88
N SER A 18 4.17 19.16 3.09
CA SER A 18 3.74 19.06 1.69
C SER A 18 3.52 17.61 1.25
N PRO A 19 2.54 17.37 0.36
CA PRO A 19 2.22 16.03 -0.13
C PRO A 19 3.37 15.34 -0.85
N GLU A 20 4.27 16.08 -1.48
CA GLU A 20 5.42 15.52 -2.22
C GLU A 20 6.41 14.78 -1.31
N LYS A 21 6.45 15.17 -0.01
CA LYS A 21 7.28 14.51 1.01
C LYS A 21 6.59 13.33 1.68
N LEU A 22 5.31 13.12 1.39
CA LEU A 22 4.51 12.11 2.08
C LEU A 22 5.07 10.70 1.87
N GLY A 23 5.50 10.37 0.65
CA GLY A 23 6.05 9.05 0.36
C GLY A 23 7.24 8.67 1.23
N SER A 24 8.25 9.54 1.34
CA SER A 24 9.42 9.28 2.20
C SER A 24 9.06 9.20 3.68
N ALA A 25 8.10 10.02 4.13
CA ALA A 25 7.64 10.01 5.52
C ALA A 25 6.84 8.76 5.87
N LEU A 26 6.04 8.22 4.93
CA LEU A 26 5.34 6.95 5.08
C LEU A 26 6.32 5.78 5.24
N LEU A 27 7.37 5.72 4.42
CA LEU A 27 8.41 4.69 4.55
C LEU A 27 9.12 4.77 5.90
N ALA A 28 9.47 5.98 6.35
CA ALA A 28 10.07 6.17 7.68
C ALA A 28 9.12 5.74 8.80
N ALA A 29 7.81 6.01 8.67
CA ALA A 29 6.80 5.64 9.66
C ALA A 29 6.56 4.12 9.73
N CYS A 30 6.91 3.34 8.71
CA CYS A 30 6.82 1.88 8.74
C CYS A 30 7.68 1.24 9.85
N SER A 31 8.70 1.94 10.36
CA SER A 31 9.54 1.49 11.47
C SER A 31 9.16 2.15 12.81
N ASP A 32 8.04 2.87 12.87
CA ASP A 32 7.56 3.60 14.04
C ASP A 32 6.17 3.09 14.47
N PRO A 33 6.09 2.13 15.41
CA PRO A 33 4.81 1.55 15.83
C PRO A 33 3.84 2.58 16.41
N ASP A 34 4.32 3.66 17.03
CA ASP A 34 3.44 4.67 17.62
C ASP A 34 2.75 5.49 16.53
N LYS A 35 3.46 5.83 15.45
CA LYS A 35 2.84 6.47 14.27
C LYS A 35 1.83 5.55 13.59
N LEU A 36 2.14 4.25 13.47
CA LEU A 36 1.21 3.28 12.90
C LEU A 36 -0.06 3.15 13.74
N ARG A 37 0.04 3.10 15.08
CA ARG A 37 -1.11 3.09 15.99
C ARG A 37 -1.94 4.36 15.86
N THR A 38 -1.28 5.52 15.88
CA THR A 38 -1.96 6.82 15.76
C THR A 38 -2.68 6.93 14.42
N PHE A 39 -2.07 6.47 13.31
CA PHE A 39 -2.75 6.44 12.02
C PHE A 39 -3.97 5.50 12.04
N ARG A 40 -3.85 4.31 12.62
CA ARG A 40 -4.96 3.37 12.76
C ARG A 40 -6.12 3.98 13.57
N GLU A 41 -5.83 4.69 14.65
CA GLU A 41 -6.83 5.42 15.43
C GLU A 41 -7.47 6.55 14.62
N LEU A 42 -6.66 7.30 13.86
CA LEU A 42 -7.13 8.39 12.99
C LEU A 42 -8.18 7.91 11.99
N VAL A 43 -8.05 6.70 11.45
CA VAL A 43 -9.02 6.08 10.53
C VAL A 43 -10.11 5.27 11.25
N GLY A 44 -10.23 5.42 12.58
CA GLY A 44 -11.26 4.75 13.38
C GLY A 44 -11.07 3.23 13.49
N GLY A 45 -9.86 2.72 13.29
CA GLY A 45 -9.56 1.29 13.30
C GLY A 45 -10.03 0.52 12.05
N ASP A 46 -10.69 1.19 11.11
CA ASP A 46 -11.18 0.54 9.89
C ASP A 46 -10.06 0.32 8.88
N LEU A 47 -9.45 -0.85 8.94
CA LEU A 47 -8.41 -1.28 8.00
C LEU A 47 -8.96 -1.99 6.76
N SER A 48 -10.29 -2.15 6.63
CA SER A 48 -10.93 -2.73 5.45
C SER A 48 -10.89 -1.79 4.23
N VAL A 49 -10.70 -0.49 4.47
CA VAL A 49 -10.64 0.55 3.44
C VAL A 49 -9.19 0.85 3.08
N ASP A 50 -8.87 0.97 1.80
CA ASP A 50 -7.58 1.51 1.35
C ASP A 50 -7.55 3.04 1.51
N TRP A 51 -7.17 3.49 2.72
CA TRP A 51 -7.02 4.91 3.04
C TRP A 51 -5.86 5.56 2.28
N MET A 52 -4.81 4.79 1.99
CA MET A 52 -3.65 5.29 1.24
C MET A 52 -4.02 5.61 -0.20
N GLN A 53 -4.87 4.80 -0.84
CA GLN A 53 -5.44 5.10 -2.14
C GLN A 53 -6.13 6.46 -2.15
N LYS A 54 -7.01 6.70 -1.16
CA LYS A 54 -7.77 7.95 -1.07
C LYS A 54 -6.87 9.16 -0.92
N ILE A 55 -5.86 9.08 -0.05
CA ILE A 55 -4.90 10.17 0.18
C ILE A 55 -4.07 10.42 -1.10
N TYR A 56 -3.55 9.36 -1.73
CA TYR A 56 -2.77 9.49 -2.95
C TYR A 56 -3.57 10.10 -4.09
N GLN A 57 -4.81 9.64 -4.30
CA GLN A 57 -5.70 10.16 -5.33
C GLN A 57 -6.00 11.64 -5.17
N TYR A 58 -6.10 12.10 -3.94
CA TYR A 58 -6.48 13.49 -3.66
C TYR A 58 -5.39 14.48 -4.05
N TYR A 59 -4.12 14.16 -3.82
CA TYR A 59 -3.01 15.09 -3.97
C TYR A 59 -1.98 14.73 -5.05
N LEU A 60 -1.76 13.46 -5.32
CA LEU A 60 -0.58 13.00 -6.05
C LEU A 60 -0.89 12.28 -7.35
N ALA A 61 -2.13 11.82 -7.55
CA ALA A 61 -2.48 11.05 -8.74
C ALA A 61 -2.40 11.89 -10.01
N ASP A 62 -1.62 11.42 -10.96
CA ASP A 62 -1.52 12.01 -12.29
C ASP A 62 -2.52 11.34 -13.25
N ARG A 63 -3.71 11.93 -13.34
CA ARG A 63 -4.78 11.42 -14.21
C ARG A 63 -4.59 11.74 -15.68
N LYS A 64 -3.83 12.82 -16.01
CA LYS A 64 -3.66 13.26 -17.39
C LYS A 64 -2.60 12.42 -18.12
N ASP A 65 -1.42 12.34 -17.54
CA ASP A 65 -0.27 11.74 -18.22
C ASP A 65 -0.15 10.25 -17.91
N LYS A 66 -0.40 9.85 -16.66
CA LYS A 66 -0.27 8.45 -16.21
C LYS A 66 -1.59 7.68 -16.19
N LYS A 67 -2.72 8.36 -16.45
CA LYS A 67 -4.08 7.76 -16.39
C LYS A 67 -4.32 6.94 -15.12
N GLN A 68 -3.88 7.49 -13.99
CA GLN A 68 -4.00 6.85 -12.68
C GLN A 68 -5.45 6.92 -12.18
N ASP A 69 -6.32 6.10 -12.76
CA ASP A 69 -7.68 5.87 -12.29
C ASP A 69 -7.68 4.62 -11.41
N TYR A 70 -8.08 4.80 -10.17
CA TYR A 70 -8.01 3.74 -9.18
C TYR A 70 -9.25 2.86 -9.15
N THR A 71 -9.02 1.59 -8.83
CA THR A 71 -10.09 0.59 -8.75
C THR A 71 -11.10 0.95 -7.67
N PRO A 72 -12.40 1.14 -8.01
CA PRO A 72 -13.44 1.34 -7.01
C PRO A 72 -13.49 0.18 -6.00
N ALA A 73 -13.82 0.48 -4.74
CA ALA A 73 -13.85 -0.52 -3.67
C ALA A 73 -14.76 -1.72 -3.98
N SER A 74 -15.93 -1.48 -4.60
CA SER A 74 -16.85 -2.54 -5.03
C SER A 74 -16.25 -3.48 -6.07
N LEU A 75 -15.51 -2.93 -7.03
CA LEU A 75 -14.81 -3.72 -8.04
C LEU A 75 -13.66 -4.52 -7.41
N ALA A 76 -12.90 -3.91 -6.52
CA ALA A 76 -11.82 -4.59 -5.80
C ALA A 76 -12.34 -5.76 -4.94
N GLN A 77 -13.49 -5.58 -4.27
CA GLN A 77 -14.19 -6.65 -3.53
C GLN A 77 -14.62 -7.79 -4.46
N PHE A 78 -15.23 -7.43 -5.58
CA PHE A 78 -15.68 -8.41 -6.58
C PHE A 78 -14.50 -9.22 -7.14
N MET A 79 -13.41 -8.55 -7.52
CA MET A 79 -12.18 -9.22 -7.97
C MET A 79 -11.59 -10.14 -6.90
N GLY A 80 -11.59 -9.69 -5.63
CA GLY A 80 -11.17 -10.52 -4.51
C GLY A 80 -11.97 -11.82 -4.38
N LEU A 81 -13.27 -11.80 -4.67
CA LEU A 81 -14.12 -13.00 -4.69
C LEU A 81 -13.79 -13.90 -5.89
N LEU A 82 -13.57 -13.32 -7.08
CA LEU A 82 -13.28 -14.08 -8.30
C LEU A 82 -11.96 -14.84 -8.25
N VAL A 83 -10.94 -14.29 -7.58
CA VAL A 83 -9.62 -14.95 -7.46
C VAL A 83 -9.70 -16.26 -6.68
N GLY A 84 -10.80 -16.52 -5.96
CA GLY A 84 -11.01 -17.75 -5.22
C GLY A 84 -10.09 -17.92 -4.01
N SER A 85 -9.93 -19.17 -3.56
CA SER A 85 -9.06 -19.49 -2.42
C SER A 85 -7.66 -19.82 -2.90
N SER A 86 -6.67 -19.01 -2.53
CA SER A 86 -5.25 -19.27 -2.76
C SER A 86 -4.46 -18.76 -1.57
N ASP A 87 -3.36 -19.43 -1.24
CA ASP A 87 -2.42 -19.00 -0.20
C ASP A 87 -1.35 -18.04 -0.75
N ARG A 88 -1.27 -17.88 -2.07
CA ARG A 88 -0.34 -16.98 -2.77
C ARG A 88 -1.04 -16.26 -3.91
N ILE A 89 -0.91 -14.95 -3.92
CA ILE A 89 -1.51 -14.09 -4.94
C ILE A 89 -0.47 -13.10 -5.44
N VAL A 90 -0.46 -12.91 -6.76
CA VAL A 90 0.36 -11.88 -7.42
C VAL A 90 -0.56 -10.79 -7.93
N ASP A 91 -0.24 -9.53 -7.59
CA ASP A 91 -0.85 -8.34 -8.16
C ASP A 91 0.19 -7.65 -9.04
N MET A 92 -0.02 -7.68 -10.34
CA MET A 92 0.96 -7.20 -11.33
C MET A 92 0.91 -5.69 -11.58
N CYS A 93 -0.10 -4.99 -11.05
CA CYS A 93 -0.27 -3.53 -11.16
C CYS A 93 -0.87 -3.02 -9.85
N ALA A 94 -0.12 -3.19 -8.76
CA ALA A 94 -0.65 -3.12 -7.40
C ALA A 94 -1.14 -1.73 -6.99
N GLY A 95 -0.59 -0.65 -7.57
CA GLY A 95 -0.91 0.71 -7.12
C GLY A 95 -0.63 0.87 -5.62
N SER A 96 -1.59 1.39 -4.88
CA SER A 96 -1.53 1.46 -3.41
C SER A 96 -1.86 0.14 -2.71
N GLY A 97 -2.27 -0.91 -3.44
CA GLY A 97 -2.64 -2.22 -2.91
C GLY A 97 -4.13 -2.43 -2.68
N ALA A 98 -5.00 -1.72 -3.39
CA ALA A 98 -6.45 -1.79 -3.20
C ALA A 98 -7.01 -3.23 -3.35
N LEU A 99 -6.57 -3.97 -4.38
CA LEU A 99 -6.97 -5.36 -4.59
C LEU A 99 -6.44 -6.27 -3.47
N ILE A 100 -5.20 -6.06 -3.06
CA ILE A 100 -4.55 -6.80 -1.97
C ILE A 100 -5.32 -6.59 -0.66
N VAL A 101 -5.66 -5.35 -0.31
CA VAL A 101 -6.44 -5.02 0.89
C VAL A 101 -7.80 -5.72 0.88
N GLN A 102 -8.53 -5.69 -0.23
CA GLN A 102 -9.83 -6.34 -0.32
C GLN A 102 -9.74 -7.87 -0.26
N LYS A 103 -8.68 -8.45 -0.81
CA LYS A 103 -8.46 -9.90 -0.70
C LYS A 103 -8.00 -10.30 0.71
N TRP A 104 -7.16 -9.51 1.34
CA TRP A 104 -6.75 -9.69 2.74
C TRP A 104 -7.95 -9.61 3.71
N ASN A 105 -8.93 -8.74 3.45
CA ASN A 105 -10.17 -8.68 4.25
C ASN A 105 -10.95 -10.01 4.26
N GLN A 106 -10.75 -10.85 3.26
CA GLN A 106 -11.39 -12.17 3.16
C GLN A 106 -10.57 -13.27 3.85
N ASN A 107 -9.23 -13.17 3.79
CA ASN A 107 -8.32 -14.14 4.40
C ASN A 107 -6.98 -13.47 4.75
N HIS A 108 -6.68 -13.39 6.03
CA HIS A 108 -5.49 -12.74 6.57
C HIS A 108 -4.20 -13.58 6.44
N ASP A 109 -4.26 -14.82 5.96
CA ASP A 109 -3.10 -15.72 5.87
C ASP A 109 -2.48 -15.80 4.48
N ILE A 110 -3.02 -15.06 3.53
CA ILE A 110 -2.50 -14.99 2.17
C ILE A 110 -1.14 -14.30 2.14
N ARG A 111 -0.24 -14.82 1.30
CA ARG A 111 1.03 -14.19 0.93
C ARG A 111 0.85 -13.48 -0.39
N PHE A 112 1.26 -12.23 -0.43
CA PHE A 112 1.15 -11.44 -1.65
C PHE A 112 2.52 -11.20 -2.28
N THR A 113 2.52 -11.05 -3.59
CA THR A 113 3.59 -10.45 -4.37
C THR A 113 2.97 -9.29 -5.15
N ALA A 114 3.49 -8.10 -4.97
CA ALA A 114 3.01 -6.88 -5.60
C ALA A 114 4.07 -6.32 -6.55
N LEU A 115 3.70 -6.10 -7.79
CA LEU A 115 4.54 -5.45 -8.79
C LEU A 115 3.96 -4.06 -9.07
N GLU A 116 4.80 -3.03 -9.03
CA GLU A 116 4.41 -1.65 -9.28
C GLU A 116 5.55 -0.89 -9.94
N ILE A 117 5.25 -0.15 -10.99
CA ILE A 117 6.25 0.61 -11.73
C ILE A 117 6.47 2.01 -11.16
N ASP A 118 5.41 2.64 -10.61
CA ASP A 118 5.48 4.02 -10.16
C ASP A 118 6.10 4.15 -8.77
N GLU A 119 7.34 4.62 -8.73
CA GLU A 119 8.09 4.88 -7.49
C GLU A 119 7.34 5.77 -6.48
N LYS A 120 6.42 6.64 -6.96
CA LYS A 120 5.68 7.56 -6.10
C LYS A 120 4.57 6.88 -5.31
N VAL A 121 3.98 5.81 -5.85
CA VAL A 121 2.90 5.09 -5.17
C VAL A 121 3.40 3.95 -4.28
N ILE A 122 4.59 3.41 -4.54
CA ILE A 122 5.19 2.32 -3.75
C ILE A 122 5.22 2.60 -2.24
N PRO A 123 5.57 3.79 -1.74
CA PRO A 123 5.53 4.07 -0.30
C PRO A 123 4.13 3.89 0.33
N PHE A 124 3.09 4.20 -0.41
CA PHE A 124 1.70 4.03 0.03
C PHE A 124 1.31 2.55 0.07
N LEU A 125 1.74 1.78 -0.94
CA LEU A 125 1.60 0.33 -0.97
C LEU A 125 2.28 -0.32 0.25
N ILE A 126 3.56 -0.01 0.47
CA ILE A 126 4.35 -0.56 1.58
C ILE A 126 3.70 -0.22 2.93
N PHE A 127 3.32 1.05 3.14
CA PHE A 127 2.66 1.47 4.38
C PHE A 127 1.34 0.71 4.60
N ASN A 128 0.55 0.49 3.55
CA ASN A 128 -0.66 -0.31 3.61
C ASN A 128 -0.38 -1.76 4.07
N MET A 129 0.68 -2.38 3.55
CA MET A 129 1.04 -3.76 3.91
C MET A 129 1.55 -3.83 5.35
N VAL A 130 2.41 -2.90 5.77
CA VAL A 130 2.96 -2.83 7.13
C VAL A 130 1.87 -2.57 8.16
N LEU A 131 1.02 -1.58 7.92
CA LEU A 131 -0.08 -1.21 8.83
C LEU A 131 -1.05 -2.37 9.11
N ARG A 132 -1.30 -3.21 8.11
CA ARG A 132 -2.22 -4.37 8.20
C ARG A 132 -1.53 -5.67 8.58
N ASN A 133 -0.23 -5.65 8.82
CA ASN A 133 0.55 -6.85 9.07
C ASN A 133 0.41 -7.91 7.94
N ILE A 134 0.40 -7.44 6.69
CA ILE A 134 0.25 -8.29 5.50
C ILE A 134 1.62 -8.81 5.07
N ARG A 135 1.75 -10.14 4.90
CA ARG A 135 2.94 -10.73 4.29
C ARG A 135 2.94 -10.43 2.79
N CYS A 136 3.88 -9.59 2.35
CA CYS A 136 3.96 -9.15 0.96
C CYS A 136 5.41 -8.92 0.51
N ARG A 137 5.73 -9.38 -0.70
CA ARG A 137 6.93 -8.91 -1.42
C ARG A 137 6.50 -7.83 -2.41
N VAL A 138 7.16 -6.70 -2.35
CA VAL A 138 6.92 -5.57 -3.25
C VAL A 138 8.12 -5.41 -4.18
N PHE A 139 7.87 -5.35 -5.48
CA PHE A 139 8.89 -5.13 -6.49
C PHE A 139 8.56 -3.87 -7.28
N GLN A 140 9.53 -2.96 -7.36
CA GLN A 140 9.48 -1.85 -8.30
C GLN A 140 9.94 -2.32 -9.66
N MET A 141 9.01 -2.59 -10.55
CA MET A 141 9.30 -3.08 -11.89
C MET A 141 8.14 -2.86 -12.86
N ASP A 142 8.45 -2.89 -14.14
CA ASP A 142 7.44 -2.99 -15.18
C ASP A 142 7.08 -4.47 -15.41
N ALA A 143 5.86 -4.83 -15.03
CA ALA A 143 5.37 -6.21 -15.16
C ALA A 143 5.25 -6.69 -16.61
N LEU A 144 5.25 -5.78 -17.60
CA LEU A 144 5.07 -6.11 -19.02
C LEU A 144 6.40 -6.39 -19.73
N THR A 145 7.49 -5.75 -19.30
CA THR A 145 8.78 -5.89 -19.98
C THR A 145 9.54 -7.14 -19.54
N GLY A 146 9.25 -7.65 -18.33
CA GLY A 146 9.99 -8.76 -17.73
C GLY A 146 11.44 -8.40 -17.36
N GLU A 147 11.77 -7.09 -17.33
CA GLU A 147 13.07 -6.61 -16.86
C GLU A 147 13.20 -6.78 -15.34
N ASP A 148 14.45 -6.77 -14.87
CA ASP A 148 14.75 -6.90 -13.45
C ASP A 148 14.13 -5.78 -12.61
N ALA A 149 13.69 -6.13 -11.41
CA ALA A 149 13.18 -5.14 -10.48
C ALA A 149 14.28 -4.13 -10.09
N VAL A 150 13.94 -2.84 -10.12
CA VAL A 150 14.84 -1.75 -9.73
C VAL A 150 15.10 -1.79 -8.21
N LYS A 151 14.05 -2.07 -7.43
CA LYS A 151 14.09 -2.20 -5.95
C LYS A 151 13.10 -3.28 -5.51
N ALA A 152 13.35 -3.84 -4.34
CA ALA A 152 12.44 -4.80 -3.74
C ALA A 152 12.40 -4.68 -2.21
N TRP A 153 11.24 -5.00 -1.64
CA TRP A 153 10.98 -4.99 -0.20
C TRP A 153 10.26 -6.26 0.20
N ASP A 154 10.67 -6.84 1.32
CA ASP A 154 9.97 -7.97 1.93
C ASP A 154 9.27 -7.48 3.21
N ILE A 155 7.96 -7.64 3.28
CA ILE A 155 7.15 -7.33 4.45
C ILE A 155 6.74 -8.66 5.09
N MET A 156 7.27 -8.92 6.26
CA MET A 156 6.96 -10.10 7.05
C MET A 156 5.99 -9.76 8.18
N LYS A 157 5.16 -10.73 8.59
CA LYS A 157 4.30 -10.54 9.76
C LYS A 157 5.16 -10.28 11.01
N GLY A 158 4.85 -9.20 11.74
CA GLY A 158 5.35 -8.92 13.07
C GLY A 158 4.30 -9.21 14.14
N GLU A 159 4.49 -8.73 15.35
CA GLU A 159 3.52 -8.91 16.44
C GLU A 159 2.24 -8.12 16.22
N GLU A 160 2.34 -6.85 15.89
CA GLU A 160 1.20 -5.95 15.67
C GLU A 160 1.17 -5.43 14.23
N PHE A 161 2.32 -5.03 13.71
CA PHE A 161 2.50 -4.49 12.36
C PHE A 161 3.53 -5.30 11.60
N GLY A 162 3.55 -5.16 10.27
CA GLY A 162 4.54 -5.82 9.44
C GLY A 162 5.95 -5.27 9.66
N ASN A 163 6.95 -6.12 9.54
CA ASN A 163 8.36 -5.75 9.53
C ASN A 163 8.84 -5.65 8.08
N ILE A 164 9.43 -4.52 7.71
CA ILE A 164 9.95 -4.26 6.38
C ILE A 164 11.46 -4.44 6.32
N THR A 165 11.94 -5.07 5.27
CA THR A 165 13.37 -5.15 4.92
C THR A 165 13.56 -4.94 3.42
N ASP A 166 14.58 -4.15 3.06
CA ASP A 166 15.00 -4.04 1.67
C ASP A 166 15.84 -5.26 1.30
N PHE A 167 15.70 -5.76 0.08
CA PHE A 167 16.60 -6.78 -0.45
C PHE A 167 16.93 -6.50 -1.90
N LYS A 168 18.11 -6.95 -2.32
CA LYS A 168 18.46 -6.91 -3.75
C LYS A 168 17.73 -8.06 -4.43
N PRO A 169 16.87 -7.78 -5.42
CA PRO A 169 16.29 -8.86 -6.21
C PRO A 169 17.44 -9.62 -6.89
N THR A 170 17.62 -10.87 -6.49
CA THR A 170 18.50 -11.80 -7.22
C THR A 170 17.58 -12.68 -8.05
N ILE A 171 17.77 -12.65 -9.34
CA ILE A 171 17.14 -13.55 -10.28
C ILE A 171 17.85 -14.89 -10.25
#